data_e8a5ae634eb7252adf930baeaacdf2d6
#
_entry.id   e8a5ae634eb7252adf930baeaacdf2d6
#
_cell.length_a   1.000
_cell.length_b   1.000
_cell.length_c   1.000
_cell.angle_alpha   90.00
_cell.angle_beta   90.00
_cell.angle_gamma   90.00
#
_symmetry.space_group_name_H-M   'P 1'
#
loop_
_entity.id
_entity.type
_entity.pdbx_description
1 polymer ?
#
loop_
_entity_poly.entity_id
_entity_poly.type
_entity_poly.pdbx_seq_one_letter_code
_entity_poly.pdbx_strand_id
1 'polypeptide(L)'
;FSNRGEQYDPAGEPVRTLYNEYFGGGMNSIVFQEMRESRSLAYSAYAALSAPSRLTQPYTYMAFIATQNDKMLDAIHAFDDIINNMPRSQSALDLAKQGIDSRMRTERTIKDDIAWAYINARNLGLDKELSQQIFETVPTLTLDDIQAYQQANVKDRTYHIAILADLDDIDIDALRAMGKVVILTTEDIFGY
;
A
#
# COMPACT_ATOMS: atom_id res chain seq x y z
N PHE A 1 -3.68 -3.04 8.38
CA PHE A 1 -3.21 -4.04 7.41
C PHE A 1 -4.27 -5.11 7.15
N SER A 2 -4.19 -5.76 6.01
CA SER A 2 -5.10 -6.83 5.61
C SER A 2 -4.40 -7.84 4.69
N ASN A 3 -4.76 -9.11 4.78
CA ASN A 3 -4.48 -10.12 3.77
C ASN A 3 -5.71 -11.00 3.55
N ARG A 4 -5.84 -11.62 2.39
CA ARG A 4 -6.95 -12.54 2.03
C ARG A 4 -6.44 -13.93 1.72
N GLY A 5 -5.16 -14.23 1.96
CA GLY A 5 -4.52 -15.48 1.60
C GLY A 5 -4.25 -15.64 0.11
N GLU A 6 -4.20 -14.53 -0.64
CA GLU A 6 -3.95 -14.54 -2.08
C GLU A 6 -2.58 -15.15 -2.39
N GLN A 7 -2.54 -16.04 -3.37
CA GLN A 7 -1.31 -16.63 -3.87
C GLN A 7 -0.53 -15.62 -4.73
N TYR A 8 0.80 -15.73 -4.73
CA TYR A 8 1.66 -14.89 -5.54
C TYR A 8 1.38 -15.11 -7.05
N ASP A 9 1.13 -14.00 -7.75
CA ASP A 9 0.92 -13.96 -9.20
C ASP A 9 1.95 -13.05 -9.88
N PRO A 10 2.98 -13.62 -10.52
CA PRO A 10 3.99 -12.82 -11.22
C PRO A 10 3.43 -12.05 -12.43
N ALA A 11 2.35 -12.51 -13.05
CA ALA A 11 1.73 -11.81 -14.18
C ALA A 11 1.05 -10.50 -13.73
N GLY A 12 0.58 -10.44 -12.49
CA GLY A 12 -0.01 -9.25 -11.89
C GLY A 12 0.98 -8.19 -11.39
N GLU A 13 2.28 -8.49 -11.35
CA GLU A 13 3.29 -7.59 -10.77
C GLU A 13 3.40 -6.22 -11.47
N PRO A 14 3.33 -6.10 -12.80
CA PRO A 14 3.36 -4.78 -13.44
C PRO A 14 2.19 -3.88 -13.02
N VAL A 15 0.97 -4.41 -13.00
CA VAL A 15 -0.21 -3.63 -12.59
C VAL A 15 -0.18 -3.33 -11.09
N ARG A 16 0.27 -4.24 -10.25
CA ARG A 16 0.48 -4.01 -8.81
C ARG A 16 1.51 -2.90 -8.57
N THR A 17 2.61 -2.92 -9.30
CA THR A 17 3.66 -1.89 -9.19
C THR A 17 3.12 -0.51 -9.55
N LEU A 18 2.39 -0.39 -10.67
CA LEU A 18 1.78 0.87 -11.07
C LEU A 18 0.66 1.30 -10.11
N TYR A 19 -0.17 0.35 -9.64
CA TYR A 19 -1.20 0.63 -8.64
C TYR A 19 -0.61 1.22 -7.36
N ASN A 20 0.45 0.62 -6.82
CA ASN A 20 1.10 1.11 -5.61
C ASN A 20 1.65 2.54 -5.79
N GLU A 21 2.30 2.83 -6.91
CA GLU A 21 2.80 4.18 -7.21
C GLU A 21 1.66 5.19 -7.37
N TYR A 22 0.62 4.82 -8.12
CA TYR A 22 -0.56 5.65 -8.35
C TYR A 22 -1.35 5.93 -7.08
N PHE A 23 -1.64 4.88 -6.29
CA PHE A 23 -2.55 4.98 -5.16
C PHE A 23 -1.86 5.51 -3.91
N GLY A 24 -0.69 4.98 -3.53
CA GLY A 24 -0.11 5.27 -2.22
C GLY A 24 1.39 5.54 -2.17
N GLY A 25 2.08 5.57 -3.32
CA GLY A 25 3.54 5.48 -3.39
C GLY A 25 4.31 6.79 -3.33
N GLY A 26 3.70 7.96 -3.16
CA GLY A 26 4.45 9.21 -3.14
C GLY A 26 3.58 10.44 -3.05
N MET A 27 4.20 11.64 -3.15
CA MET A 27 3.50 12.93 -3.02
C MET A 27 2.43 13.18 -4.10
N ASN A 28 2.53 12.52 -5.24
CA ASN A 28 1.54 12.62 -6.32
C ASN A 28 0.48 11.51 -6.27
N SER A 29 0.56 10.59 -5.29
CA SER A 29 -0.39 9.50 -5.13
C SER A 29 -1.75 9.98 -4.64
N ILE A 30 -2.78 9.20 -4.94
CA ILE A 30 -4.16 9.48 -4.51
C ILE A 30 -4.23 9.64 -2.99
N VAL A 31 -3.62 8.73 -2.23
CA VAL A 31 -3.61 8.77 -0.76
C VAL A 31 -3.02 10.07 -0.25
N PHE A 32 -1.87 10.49 -0.77
CA PHE A 32 -1.22 11.70 -0.30
C PHE A 32 -2.05 12.95 -0.64
N GLN A 33 -2.55 13.04 -1.87
CA GLN A 33 -3.34 14.18 -2.34
C GLN A 33 -4.67 14.30 -1.58
N GLU A 34 -5.35 13.18 -1.34
CA GLU A 34 -6.62 13.19 -0.62
C GLU A 34 -6.45 13.42 0.88
N MET A 35 -5.51 12.73 1.53
CA MET A 35 -5.39 12.75 2.99
C MET A 35 -4.66 13.98 3.51
N ARG A 36 -3.62 14.42 2.80
CA ARG A 36 -2.81 15.56 3.23
C ARG A 36 -3.24 16.86 2.59
N GLU A 37 -3.28 16.92 1.25
CA GLU A 37 -3.47 18.19 0.53
C GLU A 37 -4.94 18.65 0.54
N SER A 38 -5.88 17.75 0.22
CA SER A 38 -7.29 18.11 0.12
C SER A 38 -7.98 18.23 1.48
N ARG A 39 -7.75 17.27 2.37
CA ARG A 39 -8.50 17.15 3.63
C ARG A 39 -7.72 17.61 4.85
N SER A 40 -6.42 17.85 4.74
CA SER A 40 -5.53 18.24 5.85
C SER A 40 -5.63 17.31 7.06
N LEU A 41 -5.85 16.02 6.82
CA LEU A 41 -6.05 15.00 7.86
C LEU A 41 -4.75 14.33 8.28
N ALA A 42 -3.68 14.42 7.48
CA ALA A 42 -2.46 13.68 7.74
C ALA A 42 -1.21 14.52 7.48
N TYR A 43 -0.20 14.34 8.34
CA TYR A 43 1.16 14.77 8.03
C TYR A 43 1.83 13.84 7.03
N SER A 44 1.63 12.54 7.21
CA SER A 44 2.15 11.48 6.32
C SER A 44 1.09 10.41 6.13
N ALA A 45 0.89 9.99 4.89
CA ALA A 45 0.00 8.88 4.56
C ALA A 45 0.55 8.12 3.36
N TYR A 46 0.46 6.79 3.40
CA TYR A 46 0.79 5.93 2.28
C TYR A 46 -0.02 4.63 2.33
N ALA A 47 -0.10 3.93 1.22
CA ALA A 47 -0.69 2.60 1.15
C ALA A 47 0.00 1.76 0.07
N ALA A 48 0.10 0.46 0.30
CA ALA A 48 0.65 -0.47 -0.68
C ALA A 48 0.09 -1.88 -0.50
N LEU A 49 -0.11 -2.58 -1.60
CA LEU A 49 -0.27 -4.03 -1.62
C LEU A 49 1.11 -4.66 -1.86
N SER A 50 1.70 -5.17 -0.80
CA SER A 50 3.04 -5.76 -0.83
C SER A 50 2.99 -7.21 -1.30
N ALA A 51 3.84 -7.55 -2.26
CA ALA A 51 4.06 -8.94 -2.65
C ALA A 51 4.72 -9.71 -1.51
N PRO A 52 4.47 -11.03 -1.41
CA PRO A 52 5.15 -11.87 -0.44
C PRO A 52 6.63 -12.01 -0.78
N SER A 53 7.44 -12.31 0.23
CA SER A 53 8.85 -12.65 0.02
C SER A 53 9.08 -14.13 -0.26
N ARG A 54 8.03 -14.97 -0.08
CA ARG A 54 8.05 -16.42 -0.35
C ARG A 54 6.69 -16.87 -0.85
N LEU A 55 6.64 -17.88 -1.73
CA LEU A 55 5.39 -18.45 -2.28
C LEU A 55 4.35 -18.89 -1.24
N THR A 56 4.80 -19.24 -0.04
CA THR A 56 3.90 -19.69 1.05
C THR A 56 3.23 -18.54 1.81
N GLN A 57 3.61 -17.30 1.53
CA GLN A 57 3.08 -16.11 2.20
C GLN A 57 2.07 -15.41 1.29
N PRO A 58 1.00 -14.82 1.84
CA PRO A 58 0.04 -14.05 1.08
C PRO A 58 0.54 -12.63 0.78
N TYR A 59 -0.12 -11.98 -0.16
CA TYR A 59 -0.03 -10.51 -0.29
C TYR A 59 -0.53 -9.83 0.98
N THR A 60 0.10 -8.73 1.34
CA THR A 60 -0.33 -7.91 2.49
C THR A 60 -0.62 -6.48 2.04
N TYR A 61 -1.85 -6.04 2.22
CA TYR A 61 -2.19 -4.63 2.08
C TYR A 61 -1.87 -3.91 3.37
N MET A 62 -1.09 -2.84 3.27
CA MET A 62 -0.76 -1.96 4.39
C MET A 62 -1.13 -0.53 4.03
N ALA A 63 -1.78 0.15 4.96
CA ALA A 63 -2.02 1.57 4.91
C ALA A 63 -1.51 2.19 6.21
N PHE A 64 -0.89 3.34 6.10
CA PHE A 64 -0.37 4.12 7.23
C PHE A 64 -0.83 5.55 7.14
N ILE A 65 -1.17 6.12 8.29
CA ILE A 65 -1.50 7.51 8.44
C ILE A 65 -0.95 8.06 9.76
N ALA A 66 -0.26 9.19 9.69
CA ALA A 66 0.12 9.98 10.85
C ALA A 66 -0.79 11.20 10.93
N THR A 67 -1.65 11.24 11.94
CA THR A 67 -2.67 12.27 12.15
C THR A 67 -2.65 12.78 13.60
N GLN A 68 -3.38 13.85 13.88
CA GLN A 68 -3.63 14.30 15.25
C GLN A 68 -4.68 13.39 15.91
N ASN A 69 -4.62 13.26 17.25
CA ASN A 69 -5.53 12.39 18.00
C ASN A 69 -7.01 12.74 17.77
N ASP A 70 -7.34 14.05 17.77
CA ASP A 70 -8.68 14.57 17.53
C ASP A 70 -9.19 14.37 16.08
N LYS A 71 -8.29 14.03 15.14
CA LYS A 71 -8.60 13.74 13.73
C LYS A 71 -8.60 12.25 13.38
N MET A 72 -8.32 11.39 14.35
CA MET A 72 -8.14 9.96 14.12
C MET A 72 -9.33 9.30 13.42
N LEU A 73 -10.54 9.53 13.89
CA LEU A 73 -11.77 8.93 13.32
C LEU A 73 -12.03 9.46 11.90
N ASP A 74 -11.90 10.78 11.71
CA ASP A 74 -12.05 11.40 10.39
C ASP A 74 -11.03 10.80 9.39
N ALA A 75 -9.81 10.58 9.86
CA ALA A 75 -8.75 10.00 9.05
C ALA A 75 -9.03 8.54 8.69
N ILE A 76 -9.53 7.73 9.62
CA ILE A 76 -9.93 6.33 9.36
C ILE A 76 -11.06 6.29 8.33
N HIS A 77 -12.12 7.08 8.51
CA HIS A 77 -13.26 7.14 7.59
C HIS A 77 -12.87 7.64 6.20
N ALA A 78 -12.06 8.70 6.13
CA ALA A 78 -11.58 9.23 4.87
C ALA A 78 -10.70 8.22 4.12
N PHE A 79 -9.86 7.46 4.85
CA PHE A 79 -9.03 6.44 4.24
C PHE A 79 -9.87 5.27 3.71
N ASP A 80 -10.86 4.82 4.49
CA ASP A 80 -11.79 3.78 4.06
C ASP A 80 -12.57 4.22 2.81
N ASP A 81 -13.02 5.48 2.76
CA ASP A 81 -13.69 6.04 1.59
C ASP A 81 -12.81 5.97 0.33
N ILE A 82 -11.57 6.45 0.36
CA ILE A 82 -10.70 6.42 -0.83
C ILE A 82 -10.23 5.02 -1.22
N ILE A 83 -10.15 4.09 -0.27
CA ILE A 83 -9.87 2.67 -0.56
C ILE A 83 -11.05 2.04 -1.31
N ASN A 84 -12.28 2.32 -0.90
CA ASN A 84 -13.47 1.72 -1.51
C ASN A 84 -13.97 2.48 -2.74
N ASN A 85 -13.73 3.80 -2.80
CA ASN A 85 -14.17 4.71 -3.85
C ASN A 85 -12.98 5.46 -4.45
N MET A 86 -11.97 4.74 -4.93
CA MET A 86 -10.73 5.32 -5.45
C MET A 86 -10.97 6.37 -6.51
N PRO A 87 -10.50 7.63 -6.31
CA PRO A 87 -10.60 8.69 -7.33
C PRO A 87 -9.85 8.32 -8.61
N ARG A 88 -10.38 8.78 -9.73
CA ARG A 88 -9.75 8.63 -11.05
C ARG A 88 -9.01 9.91 -11.43
N SER A 89 -7.72 9.80 -11.70
CA SER A 89 -6.87 10.92 -12.11
C SER A 89 -5.89 10.49 -13.19
N GLN A 90 -6.10 10.96 -14.42
CA GLN A 90 -5.16 10.68 -15.51
C GLN A 90 -3.79 11.30 -15.24
N SER A 91 -3.76 12.51 -14.69
CA SER A 91 -2.50 13.18 -14.35
C SER A 91 -1.69 12.41 -13.28
N ALA A 92 -2.36 11.86 -12.27
CA ALA A 92 -1.69 11.02 -11.27
C ALA A 92 -1.14 9.72 -11.90
N LEU A 93 -1.89 9.11 -12.83
CA LEU A 93 -1.42 7.93 -13.56
C LEU A 93 -0.18 8.22 -14.40
N ASP A 94 -0.19 9.33 -15.13
CA ASP A 94 0.93 9.73 -15.98
C ASP A 94 2.18 10.02 -15.12
N LEU A 95 2.02 10.68 -13.98
CA LEU A 95 3.11 10.92 -13.02
C LEU A 95 3.62 9.62 -12.40
N ALA A 96 2.74 8.68 -12.06
CA ALA A 96 3.13 7.37 -11.54
C ALA A 96 3.97 6.58 -12.56
N LYS A 97 3.55 6.56 -13.83
CA LYS A 97 4.33 5.93 -14.91
C LYS A 97 5.70 6.58 -15.09
N GLN A 98 5.75 7.92 -15.12
CA GLN A 98 7.02 8.65 -15.22
C GLN A 98 7.93 8.38 -14.02
N GLY A 99 7.39 8.29 -12.81
CA GLY A 99 8.12 7.98 -11.60
C GLY A 99 8.76 6.58 -11.67
N ILE A 100 8.02 5.58 -12.12
CA ILE A 100 8.53 4.22 -12.30
C ILE A 100 9.62 4.18 -13.39
N ASP A 101 9.37 4.77 -14.55
CA ASP A 101 10.35 4.82 -15.66
C ASP A 101 11.65 5.50 -15.22
N SER A 102 11.55 6.67 -14.57
CA SER A 102 12.72 7.41 -14.09
C SER A 102 13.51 6.61 -13.07
N ARG A 103 12.85 5.98 -12.10
CA ARG A 103 13.50 5.15 -11.08
C ARG A 103 14.24 3.98 -11.74
N MET A 104 13.58 3.24 -12.61
CA MET A 104 14.17 2.07 -13.27
C MET A 104 15.37 2.43 -14.19
N ARG A 105 15.37 3.62 -14.81
CA ARG A 105 16.50 4.09 -15.63
C ARG A 105 17.67 4.62 -14.82
N THR A 106 17.44 5.10 -13.61
CA THR A 106 18.48 5.73 -12.79
C THR A 106 19.02 4.81 -11.70
N GLU A 107 18.34 3.74 -11.40
CA GLU A 107 18.77 2.74 -10.42
C GLU A 107 20.04 2.05 -10.88
N ARG A 108 21.07 2.08 -10.02
CA ARG A 108 22.35 1.41 -10.30
C ARG A 108 22.36 0.06 -9.60
N THR A 109 22.47 -0.98 -10.39
CA THR A 109 22.64 -2.35 -9.88
C THR A 109 24.11 -2.58 -9.50
N ILE A 110 24.37 -2.85 -8.24
CA ILE A 110 25.69 -3.30 -7.75
C ILE A 110 25.73 -4.83 -7.68
N LYS A 111 26.94 -5.40 -7.48
CA LYS A 111 27.13 -6.86 -7.49
C LYS A 111 26.27 -7.59 -6.45
N ASP A 112 26.12 -7.00 -5.29
CA ASP A 112 25.32 -7.60 -4.19
C ASP A 112 23.84 -7.62 -4.54
N ASP A 113 23.33 -6.59 -5.23
CA ASP A 113 21.92 -6.52 -5.68
C ASP A 113 21.59 -7.67 -6.64
N ILE A 114 22.54 -8.06 -7.53
CA ILE A 114 22.33 -9.18 -8.46
C ILE A 114 22.11 -10.48 -7.69
N ALA A 115 22.92 -10.73 -6.66
CA ALA A 115 22.79 -11.94 -5.85
C ALA A 115 21.45 -11.96 -5.10
N TRP A 116 21.06 -10.85 -4.49
CA TRP A 116 19.78 -10.73 -3.79
C TRP A 116 18.58 -10.80 -4.72
N ALA A 117 18.63 -10.18 -5.90
CA ALA A 117 17.58 -10.27 -6.91
C ALA A 117 17.36 -11.72 -7.34
N TYR A 118 18.44 -12.48 -7.56
CA TYR A 118 18.38 -13.91 -7.89
C TYR A 118 17.74 -14.72 -6.74
N ILE A 119 18.19 -14.53 -5.50
CA ILE A 119 17.66 -15.23 -4.33
C ILE A 119 16.16 -14.94 -4.16
N ASN A 120 15.77 -13.67 -4.27
CA ASN A 120 14.37 -13.25 -4.15
C ASN A 120 13.50 -13.87 -5.25
N ALA A 121 13.98 -13.86 -6.50
CA ALA A 121 13.29 -14.51 -7.61
C ALA A 121 13.08 -16.01 -7.34
N ARG A 122 14.12 -16.72 -6.88
CA ARG A 122 14.03 -18.14 -6.54
C ARG A 122 13.06 -18.44 -5.39
N ASN A 123 13.01 -17.57 -4.36
CA ASN A 123 12.05 -17.68 -3.24
C ASN A 123 10.59 -17.56 -3.71
N LEU A 124 10.37 -16.88 -4.83
CA LEU A 124 9.07 -16.70 -5.49
C LEU A 124 8.84 -17.70 -6.64
N GLY A 125 9.72 -18.71 -6.80
CA GLY A 125 9.59 -19.72 -7.84
C GLY A 125 9.86 -19.20 -9.26
N LEU A 126 10.54 -18.05 -9.39
CA LEU A 126 10.86 -17.43 -10.68
C LEU A 126 12.26 -17.83 -11.14
N ASP A 127 12.45 -17.94 -12.45
CA ASP A 127 13.77 -18.16 -13.06
C ASP A 127 14.58 -16.89 -13.20
N LYS A 128 13.92 -15.73 -13.29
CA LYS A 128 14.53 -14.39 -13.36
C LYS A 128 13.64 -13.37 -12.64
N GLU A 129 14.23 -12.27 -12.25
CA GLU A 129 13.49 -11.13 -11.69
C GLU A 129 12.59 -10.45 -12.75
N LEU A 130 11.62 -9.64 -12.33
CA LEU A 130 10.53 -9.15 -13.18
C LEU A 130 10.72 -7.71 -13.69
N SER A 131 11.86 -7.06 -13.45
CA SER A 131 12.08 -5.65 -13.83
C SER A 131 11.85 -5.40 -15.32
N GLN A 132 12.31 -6.31 -16.19
CA GLN A 132 12.06 -6.18 -17.62
C GLN A 132 10.56 -6.19 -17.94
N GLN A 133 9.81 -7.15 -17.37
CA GLN A 133 8.38 -7.25 -17.60
C GLN A 133 7.65 -5.99 -17.10
N ILE A 134 8.01 -5.49 -15.91
CA ILE A 134 7.45 -4.25 -15.35
C ILE A 134 7.73 -3.08 -16.29
N PHE A 135 8.98 -2.91 -16.72
CA PHE A 135 9.41 -1.81 -17.60
C PHE A 135 8.66 -1.80 -18.94
N GLU A 136 8.45 -2.96 -19.54
CA GLU A 136 7.76 -3.10 -20.83
C GLU A 136 6.23 -2.95 -20.69
N THR A 137 5.65 -3.39 -19.58
CA THR A 137 4.18 -3.46 -19.40
C THR A 137 3.59 -2.18 -18.83
N VAL A 138 4.24 -1.56 -17.83
CA VAL A 138 3.70 -0.37 -17.14
C VAL A 138 3.29 0.76 -18.10
N PRO A 139 4.03 1.10 -19.17
CA PRO A 139 3.62 2.15 -20.10
C PRO A 139 2.29 1.87 -20.81
N THR A 140 1.90 0.61 -20.99
CA THR A 140 0.70 0.20 -21.72
C THR A 140 -0.56 0.21 -20.86
N LEU A 141 -0.42 0.16 -19.53
CA LEU A 141 -1.55 0.09 -18.59
C LEU A 141 -2.37 1.38 -18.59
N THR A 142 -3.68 1.26 -18.35
CA THR A 142 -4.64 2.34 -18.37
C THR A 142 -5.24 2.61 -16.98
N LEU A 143 -6.01 3.68 -16.82
CA LEU A 143 -6.82 3.91 -15.62
C LEU A 143 -7.82 2.78 -15.37
N ASP A 144 -8.36 2.17 -16.41
CA ASP A 144 -9.32 1.08 -16.27
C ASP A 144 -8.65 -0.18 -15.72
N ASP A 145 -7.39 -0.45 -16.09
CA ASP A 145 -6.61 -1.54 -15.51
C ASP A 145 -6.35 -1.32 -14.03
N ILE A 146 -6.01 -0.09 -13.62
CA ILE A 146 -5.81 0.27 -12.21
C ILE A 146 -7.11 0.17 -11.41
N GLN A 147 -8.24 0.61 -11.98
CA GLN A 147 -9.55 0.49 -11.36
C GLN A 147 -9.98 -0.98 -11.19
N ALA A 148 -9.78 -1.80 -12.22
CA ALA A 148 -10.07 -3.23 -12.16
C ALA A 148 -9.20 -3.90 -11.09
N TYR A 149 -7.91 -3.54 -11.02
CA TYR A 149 -7.00 -4.05 -9.99
C TYR A 149 -7.45 -3.67 -8.57
N GLN A 150 -7.82 -2.39 -8.36
CA GLN A 150 -8.38 -1.91 -7.09
C GLN A 150 -9.60 -2.71 -6.67
N GLN A 151 -10.56 -2.89 -7.57
CA GLN A 151 -11.80 -3.62 -7.29
C GLN A 151 -11.54 -5.08 -6.93
N ALA A 152 -10.67 -5.75 -7.67
CA ALA A 152 -10.36 -7.16 -7.45
C ALA A 152 -9.53 -7.43 -6.19
N ASN A 153 -8.57 -6.55 -5.90
CA ASN A 153 -7.53 -6.85 -4.93
C ASN A 153 -7.58 -6.02 -3.65
N VAL A 154 -8.20 -4.85 -3.64
CA VAL A 154 -8.11 -3.90 -2.51
C VAL A 154 -9.46 -3.54 -1.92
N LYS A 155 -10.47 -3.30 -2.75
CA LYS A 155 -11.82 -2.95 -2.30
C LYS A 155 -12.42 -4.01 -1.37
N ASP A 156 -13.22 -3.57 -0.42
CA ASP A 156 -13.99 -4.42 0.52
C ASP A 156 -13.12 -5.37 1.36
N ARG A 157 -11.90 -4.93 1.74
CA ARG A 157 -11.04 -5.69 2.67
C ARG A 157 -11.47 -5.47 4.12
N THR A 158 -11.31 -6.50 4.94
CA THR A 158 -11.36 -6.37 6.40
C THR A 158 -9.96 -6.02 6.92
N TYR A 159 -9.87 -5.02 7.78
CA TYR A 159 -8.60 -4.51 8.29
C TYR A 159 -8.39 -4.86 9.76
N HIS A 160 -7.12 -5.13 10.10
CA HIS A 160 -6.61 -4.97 11.44
C HIS A 160 -6.02 -3.55 11.54
N ILE A 161 -6.54 -2.75 12.46
CA ILE A 161 -6.10 -1.37 12.68
C ILE A 161 -5.24 -1.36 13.94
N ALA A 162 -3.98 -0.93 13.82
CA ALA A 162 -3.11 -0.66 14.96
C ALA A 162 -3.04 0.85 15.16
N ILE A 163 -3.29 1.30 16.38
CA ILE A 163 -3.30 2.72 16.75
C ILE A 163 -2.26 2.94 17.84
N LEU A 164 -1.40 3.92 17.65
CA LEU A 164 -0.51 4.45 18.67
C LEU A 164 -0.93 5.88 18.97
N ALA A 165 -1.52 6.09 20.14
CA ALA A 165 -2.05 7.38 20.57
C ALA A 165 -2.07 7.47 22.09
N ASP A 166 -2.30 8.67 22.64
CA ASP A 166 -2.69 8.82 24.03
C ASP A 166 -4.17 8.39 24.20
N LEU A 167 -4.42 7.50 25.15
CA LEU A 167 -5.77 6.98 25.37
C LEU A 167 -6.77 8.03 25.87
N ASP A 168 -6.29 9.08 26.55
CA ASP A 168 -7.11 10.16 27.03
C ASP A 168 -7.55 11.12 25.92
N ASP A 169 -6.87 11.09 24.79
CA ASP A 169 -7.09 11.98 23.65
C ASP A 169 -7.93 11.36 22.52
N ILE A 170 -8.32 10.08 22.64
CA ILE A 170 -9.05 9.37 21.58
C ILE A 170 -10.38 8.82 22.05
N ASP A 171 -11.35 8.73 21.12
CA ASP A 171 -12.67 8.15 21.37
C ASP A 171 -12.65 6.61 21.24
N ILE A 172 -12.40 5.94 22.38
CA ILE A 172 -12.37 4.47 22.46
C ILE A 172 -13.76 3.86 22.18
N ASP A 173 -14.85 4.53 22.56
CA ASP A 173 -16.18 3.98 22.35
C ASP A 173 -16.58 4.02 20.87
N ALA A 174 -16.18 5.05 20.15
CA ALA A 174 -16.32 5.07 18.70
C ALA A 174 -15.51 3.97 18.02
N LEU A 175 -14.30 3.68 18.49
CA LEU A 175 -13.51 2.54 17.98
C LEU A 175 -14.16 1.19 18.27
N ARG A 176 -14.77 1.02 19.45
CA ARG A 176 -15.52 -0.19 19.81
C ARG A 176 -16.76 -0.40 18.94
N ALA A 177 -17.38 0.68 18.49
CA ALA A 177 -18.49 0.61 17.54
C ALA A 177 -18.05 0.09 16.14
N MET A 178 -16.78 0.31 15.76
CA MET A 178 -16.21 -0.18 14.50
C MET A 178 -15.76 -1.64 14.58
N GLY A 179 -15.41 -2.13 15.78
CA GLY A 179 -14.93 -3.50 15.94
C GLY A 179 -14.39 -3.82 17.32
N LYS A 180 -13.81 -5.02 17.44
CA LYS A 180 -13.18 -5.45 18.70
C LYS A 180 -11.93 -4.62 18.97
N VAL A 181 -11.89 -3.90 20.08
CA VAL A 181 -10.73 -3.14 20.56
C VAL A 181 -9.98 -3.98 21.60
N VAL A 182 -8.65 -4.04 21.47
CA VAL A 182 -7.73 -4.62 22.44
C VAL A 182 -6.69 -3.55 22.76
N ILE A 183 -6.62 -3.14 24.01
CA ILE A 183 -5.60 -2.21 24.50
C ILE A 183 -4.38 -3.04 24.92
N LEU A 184 -3.23 -2.73 24.38
CA LEU A 184 -1.96 -3.38 24.67
C LEU A 184 -1.11 -2.48 25.56
N THR A 185 -0.53 -3.06 26.59
CA THR A 185 0.47 -2.40 27.44
C THR A 185 1.87 -2.58 26.86
N THR A 186 2.83 -1.83 27.39
CA THR A 186 4.26 -2.02 27.05
C THR A 186 4.71 -3.46 27.38
N GLU A 187 4.22 -4.02 28.49
CA GLU A 187 4.50 -5.40 28.88
C GLU A 187 3.93 -6.41 27.87
N ASP A 188 2.71 -6.20 27.38
CA ASP A 188 2.11 -7.08 26.35
C ASP A 188 2.93 -7.09 25.05
N ILE A 189 3.56 -5.97 24.71
CA ILE A 189 4.30 -5.80 23.44
C ILE A 189 5.73 -6.32 23.58
N PHE A 190 6.40 -6.02 24.67
CA PHE A 190 7.85 -6.26 24.83
C PHE A 190 8.19 -7.38 25.81
N GLY A 191 7.23 -7.86 26.62
CA GLY A 191 7.42 -8.97 27.56
C GLY A 191 8.21 -8.61 28.83
N TYR A 192 8.29 -7.32 29.21
CA TYR A 192 8.95 -6.83 30.44
C TYR A 192 8.23 -5.61 31.00
#